data_debb87419d20a60bd89187611913316b
#
_entry.id   debb87419d20a60bd89187611913316b
#
_cell.length_a   1.000
_cell.length_b   1.000
_cell.length_c   1.000
_cell.angle_alpha   90.00
_cell.angle_beta   90.00
_cell.angle_gamma   90.00
#
_symmetry.space_group_name_H-M   'P 1'
#
loop_
_entity.id
_entity.type
_entity.pdbx_description
1 polymer ?
#
loop_
_entity_poly.entity_id
_entity_poly.type
_entity_poly.pdbx_seq_one_letter_code
_entity_poly.pdbx_strand_id
1 'polypeptide(L)'
;MEISIGGRFDFMNFTNESDFSPRFGFKYHFSPIWKFNLSAGRYFQVPFNNQLNSTRGTPSELKNYFTDQIVGGFEYFLSSDTRFTIEYYVKEYADMVIFEMLTGSDGRDSLNWYNQVNGGEGRSKGLEIYLQKKYSNNWYGSFSWSHSISEGVDPRTKEYYPWDFDYGDVINLVGGYKIRYTDFGWYSSYKNSWVAKTLSWLPFMPSDEYEISIKYRYMGGRPYTPEQYDHKTRDWYSNSHLAWNTYRYGHYSRIDLMLQQRFHFKKMNLVAFWNIGNVLNRSNPWEYIYKEDGTKEMSWQYKTFPVGGLILEF
;
A
#
# COMPACT_ATOMS: atom_id res chain seq x y z
N MET A 1 -8.15 29.19 -12.14
CA MET A 1 -8.82 28.82 -10.88
C MET A 1 -10.00 27.93 -11.23
N GLU A 2 -10.11 26.78 -10.57
CA GLU A 2 -11.21 25.83 -10.75
C GLU A 2 -11.78 25.51 -9.36
N ILE A 3 -13.10 25.49 -9.25
CA ILE A 3 -13.82 25.10 -8.03
C ILE A 3 -14.78 23.98 -8.42
N SER A 4 -14.79 22.90 -7.67
CA SER A 4 -15.75 21.81 -7.80
C SER A 4 -16.48 21.60 -6.48
N ILE A 5 -17.81 21.52 -6.56
CA ILE A 5 -18.69 21.21 -5.43
C ILE A 5 -19.54 20.03 -5.88
N GLY A 6 -19.60 19.00 -5.06
CA GLY A 6 -20.36 17.80 -5.36
C GLY A 6 -20.96 17.18 -4.12
N GLY A 7 -21.88 16.28 -4.33
CA GLY A 7 -22.47 15.45 -3.30
C GLY A 7 -22.84 14.10 -3.86
N ARG A 8 -22.73 13.08 -3.04
CA ARG A 8 -23.16 11.72 -3.35
C ARG A 8 -24.15 11.28 -2.29
N PHE A 9 -25.23 10.68 -2.72
CA PHE A 9 -26.22 10.06 -1.84
C PHE A 9 -26.17 8.56 -2.05
N ASP A 10 -26.01 7.82 -0.95
CA ASP A 10 -25.98 6.38 -0.92
C ASP A 10 -27.09 5.87 -0.01
N PHE A 11 -27.71 4.74 -0.39
CA PHE A 11 -28.70 4.06 0.42
C PHE A 11 -28.35 2.57 0.50
N MET A 12 -28.35 2.03 1.70
CA MET A 12 -28.08 0.62 1.96
C MET A 12 -29.32 -0.08 2.51
N ASN A 13 -29.89 -0.98 1.73
CA ASN A 13 -31.10 -1.72 2.09
C ASN A 13 -30.95 -2.59 3.34
N PHE A 14 -29.77 -3.16 3.59
CA PHE A 14 -29.56 -4.11 4.69
C PHE A 14 -29.67 -3.43 6.06
N THR A 15 -29.03 -2.28 6.21
CA THR A 15 -29.04 -1.49 7.44
C THR A 15 -30.11 -0.39 7.45
N ASN A 16 -30.80 -0.20 6.32
CA ASN A 16 -31.76 0.89 6.08
C ASN A 16 -31.17 2.30 6.33
N GLU A 17 -29.86 2.44 6.09
CA GLU A 17 -29.12 3.70 6.26
C GLU A 17 -29.05 4.47 4.95
N SER A 18 -29.06 5.80 5.09
CA SER A 18 -28.89 6.71 3.97
C SER A 18 -27.87 7.80 4.31
N ASP A 19 -26.90 8.00 3.43
CA ASP A 19 -25.77 8.87 3.67
C ASP A 19 -25.62 9.92 2.59
N PHE A 20 -25.23 11.11 3.01
CA PHE A 20 -24.89 12.20 2.09
C PHE A 20 -23.42 12.57 2.25
N SER A 21 -22.65 12.43 1.16
CA SER A 21 -21.21 12.68 1.08
C SER A 21 -20.93 14.01 0.37
N PRO A 22 -20.83 15.14 1.07
CA PRO A 22 -20.44 16.41 0.45
C PRO A 22 -18.96 16.39 0.09
N ARG A 23 -18.61 17.01 -1.04
CA ARG A 23 -17.24 17.11 -1.54
C ARG A 23 -16.96 18.50 -2.07
N PHE A 24 -15.77 18.97 -1.76
CA PHE A 24 -15.25 20.25 -2.24
C PHE A 24 -13.87 20.03 -2.86
N GLY A 25 -13.62 20.72 -3.96
CA GLY A 25 -12.32 20.75 -4.61
C GLY A 25 -11.99 22.16 -5.09
N PHE A 26 -10.76 22.56 -4.89
CA PHE A 26 -10.20 23.82 -5.34
C PHE A 26 -8.86 23.59 -6.02
N LYS A 27 -8.70 24.17 -7.21
CA LYS A 27 -7.43 24.13 -7.94
C LYS A 27 -7.06 25.54 -8.39
N TYR A 28 -5.84 25.94 -8.11
CA TYR A 28 -5.30 27.23 -8.50
C TYR A 28 -4.00 27.05 -9.31
N HIS A 29 -3.98 27.65 -10.50
CA HIS A 29 -2.81 27.66 -11.38
C HIS A 29 -2.06 28.97 -11.18
N PHE A 30 -0.96 28.94 -10.43
CA PHE A 30 -0.07 30.11 -10.28
C PHE A 30 0.63 30.44 -11.60
N SER A 31 0.95 29.37 -12.37
CA SER A 31 1.57 29.45 -13.69
C SER A 31 1.27 28.15 -14.46
N PRO A 32 1.67 28.01 -15.74
CA PRO A 32 1.53 26.77 -16.48
C PRO A 32 2.22 25.56 -15.80
N ILE A 33 3.25 25.80 -14.98
CA ILE A 33 4.05 24.77 -14.33
C ILE A 33 3.79 24.61 -12.83
N TRP A 34 3.08 25.53 -12.18
CA TRP A 34 2.76 25.49 -10.75
C TRP A 34 1.27 25.46 -10.52
N LYS A 35 0.82 24.47 -9.75
CA LYS A 35 -0.58 24.33 -9.32
C LYS A 35 -0.65 24.04 -7.84
N PHE A 36 -1.70 24.55 -7.23
CA PHE A 36 -2.14 24.18 -5.88
C PHE A 36 -3.47 23.45 -5.98
N ASN A 37 -3.60 22.35 -5.25
CA ASN A 37 -4.82 21.56 -5.14
C ASN A 37 -5.24 21.48 -3.68
N LEU A 38 -6.54 21.65 -3.42
CA LEU A 38 -7.15 21.43 -2.12
C LEU A 38 -8.43 20.64 -2.32
N SER A 39 -8.63 19.60 -1.54
CA SER A 39 -9.88 18.86 -1.50
C SER A 39 -10.32 18.60 -0.07
N ALA A 40 -11.62 18.65 0.16
CA ALA A 40 -12.23 18.29 1.44
C ALA A 40 -13.53 17.53 1.17
N GLY A 41 -13.89 16.61 2.07
CA GLY A 41 -15.14 15.87 1.93
C GLY A 41 -15.36 14.85 3.02
N ARG A 42 -16.61 14.43 3.13
CA ARG A 42 -17.04 13.30 3.96
C ARG A 42 -17.29 12.08 3.08
N TYR A 43 -16.81 10.94 3.55
CA TYR A 43 -16.88 9.68 2.84
C TYR A 43 -17.43 8.61 3.78
N PHE A 44 -18.54 8.01 3.40
CA PHE A 44 -19.16 6.92 4.16
C PHE A 44 -18.70 5.58 3.63
N GLN A 45 -18.58 4.62 4.54
CA GLN A 45 -18.27 3.23 4.22
C GLN A 45 -19.21 2.31 5.01
N VAL A 46 -19.74 1.34 4.28
CA VAL A 46 -20.56 0.26 4.83
C VAL A 46 -19.69 -0.67 5.67
N PRO A 47 -20.17 -1.16 6.82
CA PRO A 47 -19.50 -2.21 7.57
C PRO A 47 -19.16 -3.43 6.70
N PHE A 48 -18.02 -4.06 6.95
CA PHE A 48 -17.64 -5.25 6.18
C PHE A 48 -18.59 -6.42 6.43
N ASN A 49 -18.75 -7.31 5.44
CA ASN A 49 -19.63 -8.47 5.55
C ASN A 49 -19.32 -9.36 6.77
N ASN A 50 -18.05 -9.50 7.15
CA ASN A 50 -17.68 -10.24 8.35
C ASN A 50 -18.13 -9.54 9.63
N GLN A 51 -18.18 -8.22 9.67
CA GLN A 51 -18.71 -7.45 10.81
C GLN A 51 -20.23 -7.62 10.89
N LEU A 52 -20.94 -7.50 9.78
CA LEU A 52 -22.39 -7.72 9.71
C LEU A 52 -22.79 -9.14 10.09
N ASN A 53 -21.98 -10.15 9.78
CA ASN A 53 -22.27 -11.56 10.04
C ASN A 53 -21.80 -12.06 11.41
N SER A 54 -20.83 -11.40 12.05
CA SER A 54 -20.25 -11.83 13.33
C SER A 54 -21.03 -11.33 14.53
N THR A 55 -21.83 -10.28 14.37
CA THR A 55 -22.62 -9.69 15.45
C THR A 55 -23.80 -10.60 15.80
N ARG A 56 -23.80 -11.12 17.03
CA ARG A 56 -24.93 -11.93 17.56
C ARG A 56 -26.16 -11.11 17.91
N GLY A 57 -26.06 -9.77 17.93
CA GLY A 57 -27.18 -8.84 18.08
C GLY A 57 -27.97 -8.67 16.79
N THR A 58 -28.37 -7.45 16.52
CA THR A 58 -29.05 -7.06 15.27
C THR A 58 -28.03 -6.42 14.32
N PRO A 59 -27.44 -7.20 13.39
CA PRO A 59 -26.48 -6.65 12.41
C PRO A 59 -27.00 -5.45 11.63
N SER A 60 -28.34 -5.35 11.51
CA SER A 60 -29.03 -4.21 10.90
C SER A 60 -28.99 -2.92 11.72
N GLU A 61 -28.53 -2.96 12.97
CA GLU A 61 -28.33 -1.77 13.82
C GLU A 61 -26.96 -1.12 13.61
N LEU A 62 -26.03 -1.80 12.93
CA LEU A 62 -24.75 -1.20 12.58
C LEU A 62 -24.95 -0.13 11.49
N LYS A 63 -24.44 1.06 11.76
CA LYS A 63 -24.45 2.20 10.85
C LYS A 63 -23.22 2.24 9.97
N ASN A 64 -23.33 2.96 8.86
CA ASN A 64 -22.18 3.28 8.06
C ASN A 64 -21.24 4.23 8.84
N TYR A 65 -19.96 3.89 8.86
CA TYR A 65 -18.96 4.79 9.43
C TYR A 65 -18.45 5.78 8.39
N PHE A 66 -17.88 6.87 8.83
CA PHE A 66 -17.44 7.90 7.91
C PHE A 66 -16.05 8.43 8.21
N THR A 67 -15.50 9.07 7.20
CA THR A 67 -14.20 9.76 7.27
C THR A 67 -14.36 11.16 6.75
N ASP A 68 -14.04 12.14 7.56
CA ASP A 68 -13.83 13.53 7.13
C ASP A 68 -12.37 13.66 6.72
N GLN A 69 -12.11 14.14 5.50
CA GLN A 69 -10.74 14.32 5.04
C GLN A 69 -10.51 15.67 4.38
N ILE A 70 -9.31 16.19 4.57
CA ILE A 70 -8.77 17.36 3.89
C ILE A 70 -7.41 16.95 3.32
N VAL A 71 -7.19 17.26 2.04
CA VAL A 71 -5.92 17.03 1.34
C VAL A 71 -5.55 18.32 0.63
N GLY A 72 -4.33 18.81 0.87
CA GLY A 72 -3.80 19.99 0.21
C GLY A 72 -2.37 19.75 -0.28
N GLY A 73 -2.05 20.29 -1.46
CA GLY A 73 -0.72 20.07 -2.00
C GLY A 73 -0.39 20.92 -3.22
N PHE A 74 0.87 20.82 -3.61
CA PHE A 74 1.43 21.50 -4.77
C PHE A 74 1.86 20.51 -5.82
N GLU A 75 1.62 20.85 -7.07
CA GLU A 75 2.11 20.15 -8.24
C GLU A 75 3.04 21.08 -9.03
N TYR A 76 4.21 20.57 -9.39
CA TYR A 76 5.20 21.28 -10.17
C TYR A 76 5.65 20.48 -11.38
N PHE A 77 5.57 21.03 -12.57
CA PHE A 77 6.07 20.42 -13.80
C PHE A 77 7.49 20.91 -14.06
N LEU A 78 8.47 20.05 -13.78
CA LEU A 78 9.89 20.33 -14.06
C LEU A 78 10.14 20.37 -15.58
N SER A 79 9.41 19.55 -16.32
CA SER A 79 9.42 19.48 -17.78
C SER A 79 8.09 18.92 -18.29
N SER A 80 7.93 18.79 -19.60
CA SER A 80 6.73 18.19 -20.21
C SER A 80 6.51 16.71 -19.82
N ASP A 81 7.56 16.03 -19.40
CA ASP A 81 7.56 14.61 -19.04
C ASP A 81 7.84 14.35 -17.56
N THR A 82 8.16 15.39 -16.77
CA THR A 82 8.56 15.24 -15.36
C THR A 82 7.71 16.10 -14.45
N ARG A 83 7.07 15.45 -13.48
CA ARG A 83 6.15 16.05 -12.50
C ARG A 83 6.61 15.74 -11.09
N PHE A 84 6.57 16.75 -10.23
CA PHE A 84 6.75 16.65 -8.79
C PHE A 84 5.45 17.05 -8.09
N THR A 85 5.08 16.31 -7.03
CA THR A 85 3.96 16.65 -6.14
C THR A 85 4.39 16.53 -4.68
N ILE A 86 3.85 17.41 -3.85
CA ILE A 86 3.92 17.34 -2.40
C ILE A 86 2.52 17.57 -1.85
N GLU A 87 2.02 16.65 -1.02
CA GLU A 87 0.67 16.69 -0.48
C GLU A 87 0.69 16.40 1.02
N TYR A 88 -0.13 17.11 1.75
CA TYR A 88 -0.42 16.84 3.15
C TYR A 88 -1.89 16.53 3.32
N TYR A 89 -2.20 15.53 4.11
CA TYR A 89 -3.57 15.14 4.38
C TYR A 89 -3.84 14.94 5.87
N VAL A 90 -5.11 15.14 6.23
CA VAL A 90 -5.68 14.78 7.53
C VAL A 90 -6.99 14.06 7.27
N LYS A 91 -7.20 12.96 7.97
CA LYS A 91 -8.41 12.14 7.94
C LYS A 91 -8.83 11.84 9.38
N GLU A 92 -10.08 12.14 9.69
CA GLU A 92 -10.71 11.82 10.97
C GLU A 92 -11.80 10.78 10.71
N TYR A 93 -11.73 9.67 11.41
CA TYR A 93 -12.65 8.54 11.29
C TYR A 93 -13.60 8.52 12.47
N ALA A 94 -14.88 8.38 12.21
CA ALA A 94 -15.91 8.31 13.23
C ALA A 94 -16.91 7.17 12.97
N ASP A 95 -17.58 6.77 14.02
CA ASP A 95 -18.58 5.68 14.03
C ASP A 95 -18.04 4.34 13.51
N MET A 96 -16.72 4.11 13.61
CA MET A 96 -16.14 2.83 13.21
C MET A 96 -16.73 1.69 14.02
N VAL A 97 -16.85 0.52 13.39
CA VAL A 97 -17.32 -0.68 14.07
C VAL A 97 -16.22 -1.21 14.98
N ILE A 98 -16.53 -1.32 16.26
CA ILE A 98 -15.66 -1.83 17.33
C ILE A 98 -16.37 -2.93 18.13
N PHE A 99 -15.63 -3.69 18.91
CA PHE A 99 -16.22 -4.60 19.88
C PHE A 99 -16.87 -3.82 21.03
N GLU A 100 -18.05 -4.26 21.44
CA GLU A 100 -18.78 -3.65 22.56
C GLU A 100 -17.99 -3.74 23.87
N MET A 101 -18.01 -2.64 24.63
CA MET A 101 -17.46 -2.63 26.00
C MET A 101 -18.52 -3.05 27.00
N LEU A 102 -18.21 -4.07 27.79
CA LEU A 102 -19.05 -4.52 28.90
C LEU A 102 -18.38 -4.14 30.23
N THR A 103 -19.10 -3.42 31.06
CA THR A 103 -18.67 -3.15 32.45
C THR A 103 -19.20 -4.27 33.36
N GLY A 104 -18.30 -5.04 33.93
CA GLY A 104 -18.65 -6.10 34.87
C GLY A 104 -19.24 -5.55 36.18
N SER A 105 -19.91 -6.40 36.94
CA SER A 105 -20.46 -6.03 38.26
C SER A 105 -19.38 -5.65 39.28
N ASP A 106 -18.13 -6.00 39.04
CA ASP A 106 -16.94 -5.63 39.78
C ASP A 106 -16.33 -4.28 39.32
N GLY A 107 -16.98 -3.58 38.38
CA GLY A 107 -16.52 -2.30 37.81
C GLY A 107 -15.37 -2.44 36.81
N ARG A 108 -15.04 -3.65 36.38
CA ARG A 108 -14.01 -3.86 35.33
C ARG A 108 -14.61 -3.91 33.96
N ASP A 109 -14.00 -3.20 33.04
CA ASP A 109 -14.38 -3.22 31.62
C ASP A 109 -13.72 -4.38 30.89
N SER A 110 -14.48 -5.03 30.03
CA SER A 110 -14.01 -6.10 29.13
C SER A 110 -14.62 -5.96 27.73
N LEU A 111 -13.93 -6.46 26.70
CA LEU A 111 -14.46 -6.50 25.36
C LEU A 111 -15.41 -7.69 25.19
N ASN A 112 -16.59 -7.41 24.67
CA ASN A 112 -17.52 -8.42 24.21
C ASN A 112 -17.16 -8.83 22.77
N TRP A 113 -16.37 -9.87 22.61
CA TRP A 113 -15.95 -10.38 21.31
C TRP A 113 -17.09 -10.95 20.45
N TYR A 114 -18.27 -11.05 20.98
CA TYR A 114 -19.46 -11.59 20.29
C TYR A 114 -20.41 -10.51 19.79
N ASN A 115 -20.20 -9.26 20.21
CA ASN A 115 -21.04 -8.15 19.76
C ASN A 115 -20.19 -6.99 19.27
N GLN A 116 -20.64 -6.37 18.20
CA GLN A 116 -20.00 -5.22 17.58
C GLN A 116 -20.97 -4.05 17.55
N VAL A 117 -20.46 -2.87 17.76
CA VAL A 117 -21.21 -1.62 17.83
C VAL A 117 -20.45 -0.51 17.10
N ASN A 118 -21.16 0.53 16.67
CA ASN A 118 -20.52 1.74 16.20
C ASN A 118 -19.98 2.58 17.38
N GLY A 119 -19.11 3.53 17.11
CA GLY A 119 -18.53 4.45 18.08
C GLY A 119 -17.01 4.40 18.17
N GLY A 120 -16.36 3.65 17.27
CA GLY A 120 -14.91 3.70 17.13
C GLY A 120 -14.46 5.01 16.45
N GLU A 121 -13.34 5.53 16.92
CA GLU A 121 -12.71 6.75 16.41
C GLU A 121 -11.28 6.46 15.98
N GLY A 122 -10.79 7.26 15.05
CA GLY A 122 -9.40 7.18 14.62
C GLY A 122 -9.00 8.38 13.77
N ARG A 123 -7.72 8.47 13.50
CA ARG A 123 -7.16 9.54 12.68
C ARG A 123 -6.01 9.04 11.83
N SER A 124 -5.81 9.67 10.69
CA SER A 124 -4.63 9.48 9.87
C SER A 124 -4.18 10.81 9.30
N LYS A 125 -2.90 11.11 9.40
CA LYS A 125 -2.27 12.30 8.81
C LYS A 125 -0.95 11.93 8.20
N GLY A 126 -0.58 12.59 7.11
CA GLY A 126 0.67 12.28 6.46
C GLY A 126 1.09 13.31 5.43
N LEU A 127 2.37 13.27 5.14
CA LEU A 127 3.03 14.03 4.08
C LEU A 127 3.45 13.05 2.99
N GLU A 128 3.12 13.37 1.75
CA GLU A 128 3.47 12.57 0.59
C GLU A 128 4.28 13.38 -0.40
N ILE A 129 5.37 12.82 -0.89
CA ILE A 129 6.20 13.38 -1.96
C ILE A 129 6.20 12.38 -3.11
N TYR A 130 5.92 12.87 -4.31
CA TYR A 130 5.94 12.06 -5.51
C TYR A 130 6.66 12.78 -6.65
N LEU A 131 7.64 12.10 -7.23
CA LEU A 131 8.34 12.52 -8.44
C LEU A 131 8.12 11.46 -9.52
N GLN A 132 7.66 11.89 -10.67
CA GLN A 132 7.44 11.01 -11.82
C GLN A 132 8.09 11.58 -13.08
N LYS A 133 8.88 10.75 -13.73
CA LYS A 133 9.32 10.98 -15.10
C LYS A 133 8.68 9.93 -16.02
N LYS A 134 7.89 10.38 -16.97
CA LYS A 134 7.37 9.55 -18.06
C LYS A 134 8.51 9.08 -18.97
N TYR A 135 8.28 8.00 -19.70
CA TYR A 135 9.26 7.52 -20.67
C TYR A 135 9.62 8.60 -21.69
N SER A 136 10.86 9.02 -21.69
CA SER A 136 11.48 9.87 -22.70
C SER A 136 12.99 9.72 -22.61
N ASN A 137 13.71 9.95 -23.70
CA ASN A 137 15.17 9.80 -23.77
C ASN A 137 15.65 8.45 -23.21
N ASN A 138 14.91 7.38 -23.56
CA ASN A 138 15.20 5.99 -23.21
C ASN A 138 15.06 5.59 -21.74
N TRP A 139 14.58 6.47 -20.85
CA TRP A 139 14.37 6.13 -19.47
C TRP A 139 13.07 6.71 -18.90
N TYR A 140 12.60 6.06 -17.83
CA TYR A 140 11.48 6.49 -17.02
C TYR A 140 11.76 6.20 -15.56
N GLY A 141 11.01 6.84 -14.68
CA GLY A 141 11.11 6.55 -13.27
C GLY A 141 10.04 7.21 -12.43
N SER A 142 9.88 6.70 -11.23
CA SER A 142 9.07 7.34 -10.19
C SER A 142 9.69 7.12 -8.83
N PHE A 143 9.58 8.13 -8.00
CA PHE A 143 9.93 8.08 -6.59
C PHE A 143 8.71 8.53 -5.80
N SER A 144 8.33 7.75 -4.79
CA SER A 144 7.36 8.17 -3.79
C SER A 144 7.91 7.97 -2.40
N TRP A 145 7.70 8.93 -1.55
CA TRP A 145 7.90 8.84 -0.12
C TRP A 145 6.65 9.34 0.59
N SER A 146 6.16 8.57 1.54
CA SER A 146 5.10 8.98 2.44
C SER A 146 5.55 8.77 3.88
N HIS A 147 5.29 9.78 4.71
CA HIS A 147 5.37 9.67 6.16
C HIS A 147 3.98 9.86 6.72
N SER A 148 3.47 8.86 7.43
CA SER A 148 2.11 8.88 7.96
C SER A 148 2.05 8.36 9.38
N ILE A 149 1.06 8.86 10.13
CA ILE A 149 0.65 8.38 11.43
C ILE A 149 -0.82 8.01 11.32
N SER A 150 -1.16 6.77 11.59
CA SER A 150 -2.53 6.24 11.53
C SER A 150 -2.85 5.54 12.84
N GLU A 151 -3.84 6.06 13.56
CA GLU A 151 -4.14 5.68 14.94
C GLU A 151 -5.64 5.51 15.14
N GLY A 152 -6.00 4.55 15.98
CA GLY A 152 -7.36 4.38 16.50
C GLY A 152 -7.42 4.67 17.99
N VAL A 153 -8.61 4.91 18.52
CA VAL A 153 -8.85 5.04 19.95
C VAL A 153 -9.17 3.66 20.53
N ASP A 154 -8.37 3.22 21.48
CA ASP A 154 -8.64 1.97 22.22
C ASP A 154 -9.91 2.15 23.08
N PRO A 155 -10.98 1.38 22.86
CA PRO A 155 -12.22 1.53 23.61
C PRO A 155 -12.05 1.27 25.12
N ARG A 156 -11.01 0.54 25.52
CA ARG A 156 -10.73 0.19 26.94
C ARG A 156 -10.06 1.34 27.69
N THR A 157 -9.05 1.97 27.07
CA THR A 157 -8.20 2.98 27.72
C THR A 157 -8.54 4.40 27.29
N LYS A 158 -9.26 4.56 26.18
CA LYS A 158 -9.53 5.84 25.52
C LYS A 158 -8.27 6.56 25.03
N GLU A 159 -7.16 5.82 24.90
CA GLU A 159 -5.89 6.33 24.37
C GLU A 159 -5.71 5.95 22.91
N TYR A 160 -4.94 6.73 22.17
CA TYR A 160 -4.59 6.42 20.79
C TYR A 160 -3.57 5.28 20.73
N TYR A 161 -3.79 4.35 19.80
CA TYR A 161 -2.85 3.29 19.48
C TYR A 161 -2.61 3.24 17.94
N PRO A 162 -1.42 2.87 17.46
CA PRO A 162 -1.15 2.74 16.03
C PRO A 162 -1.99 1.62 15.41
N TRP A 163 -2.58 1.85 14.25
CA TRP A 163 -3.24 0.79 13.49
C TRP A 163 -2.24 -0.23 12.92
N ASP A 164 -2.71 -1.44 12.61
CA ASP A 164 -1.89 -2.57 12.17
C ASP A 164 -1.00 -2.27 10.95
N PHE A 165 -1.39 -1.33 10.12
CA PHE A 165 -0.67 -0.93 8.91
C PHE A 165 -0.04 0.47 9.01
N ASP A 166 0.14 1.01 10.21
CA ASP A 166 0.89 2.23 10.43
C ASP A 166 2.40 1.98 10.29
N TYR A 167 2.89 2.02 9.07
CA TYR A 167 4.31 1.79 8.78
C TYR A 167 5.21 2.99 9.07
N GLY A 168 4.65 4.17 9.33
CA GLY A 168 5.38 5.43 9.41
C GLY A 168 5.90 5.84 8.03
N ASP A 169 7.12 5.46 7.71
CA ASP A 169 7.74 5.78 6.41
C ASP A 169 7.55 4.68 5.39
N VAL A 170 7.10 5.05 4.19
CA VAL A 170 7.05 4.18 3.01
C VAL A 170 7.74 4.84 1.85
N ILE A 171 8.73 4.16 1.27
CA ILE A 171 9.46 4.62 0.08
C ILE A 171 9.28 3.61 -1.04
N ASN A 172 8.92 4.10 -2.23
CA ASN A 172 8.96 3.32 -3.46
C ASN A 172 9.80 4.09 -4.50
N LEU A 173 10.72 3.38 -5.12
CA LEU A 173 11.50 3.85 -6.26
C LEU A 173 11.35 2.84 -7.39
N VAL A 174 10.97 3.31 -8.56
CA VAL A 174 10.93 2.52 -9.78
C VAL A 174 11.71 3.28 -10.85
N GLY A 175 12.57 2.60 -11.57
CA GLY A 175 13.28 3.19 -12.68
C GLY A 175 13.56 2.14 -13.75
N GLY A 176 13.47 2.54 -15.01
CA GLY A 176 13.78 1.67 -16.13
C GLY A 176 14.51 2.41 -17.24
N TYR A 177 15.39 1.68 -17.89
CA TYR A 177 16.13 2.13 -19.05
C TYR A 177 15.92 1.16 -20.21
N LYS A 178 15.50 1.70 -21.35
CA LYS A 178 15.24 0.91 -22.57
C LYS A 178 16.32 1.22 -23.62
N ILE A 179 16.97 0.18 -24.09
CA ILE A 179 17.97 0.21 -25.16
C ILE A 179 17.31 -0.35 -26.43
N ARG A 180 17.29 0.43 -27.49
CA ARG A 180 16.92 -0.06 -28.83
C ARG A 180 18.19 -0.41 -29.56
N TYR A 181 18.53 -1.70 -29.58
CA TYR A 181 19.74 -2.15 -30.30
C TYR A 181 19.63 -1.99 -31.81
N THR A 182 18.41 -1.93 -32.35
CA THR A 182 18.16 -1.61 -33.77
C THR A 182 18.72 -0.27 -34.20
N ASP A 183 18.93 0.67 -33.26
CA ASP A 183 19.49 2.00 -33.57
C ASP A 183 21.02 1.95 -33.72
N PHE A 184 21.68 0.82 -33.41
CA PHE A 184 23.14 0.65 -33.52
C PHE A 184 23.51 -0.10 -34.80
N GLY A 185 24.42 0.45 -35.59
CA GLY A 185 24.85 -0.11 -36.91
C GLY A 185 25.39 -1.54 -36.83
N TRP A 186 26.05 -1.91 -35.73
CA TRP A 186 26.56 -3.28 -35.53
C TRP A 186 25.48 -4.35 -35.28
N TYR A 187 24.28 -3.92 -34.85
CA TYR A 187 23.24 -4.87 -34.42
C TYR A 187 22.71 -5.73 -35.57
N SER A 188 22.62 -5.21 -36.78
CA SER A 188 22.17 -5.98 -37.95
C SER A 188 23.10 -7.16 -38.24
N SER A 189 24.42 -6.96 -38.13
CA SER A 189 25.41 -8.02 -38.28
C SER A 189 25.33 -9.05 -37.15
N TYR A 190 25.16 -8.59 -35.91
CA TYR A 190 24.94 -9.45 -34.74
C TYR A 190 23.67 -10.30 -34.90
N LYS A 191 22.53 -9.70 -35.27
CA LYS A 191 21.22 -10.38 -35.40
C LYS A 191 21.27 -11.54 -36.40
N ASN A 192 22.09 -11.42 -37.43
CA ASN A 192 22.29 -12.47 -38.46
C ASN A 192 23.34 -13.54 -38.06
N SER A 193 24.09 -13.33 -36.97
CA SER A 193 25.13 -14.24 -36.53
C SER A 193 24.55 -15.53 -35.92
N TRP A 194 25.36 -16.59 -35.87
CA TRP A 194 24.98 -17.81 -35.19
C TRP A 194 24.78 -17.60 -33.69
N VAL A 195 25.55 -16.69 -33.08
CA VAL A 195 25.43 -16.33 -31.65
C VAL A 195 24.03 -15.82 -31.33
N ALA A 196 23.51 -14.87 -32.11
CA ALA A 196 22.17 -14.35 -31.92
C ALA A 196 21.10 -15.45 -32.11
N LYS A 197 21.26 -16.32 -33.10
CA LYS A 197 20.30 -17.39 -33.41
C LYS A 197 20.22 -18.45 -32.30
N THR A 198 21.31 -18.67 -31.55
CA THR A 198 21.39 -19.74 -30.52
C THR A 198 21.28 -19.22 -29.11
N LEU A 199 21.77 -18.02 -28.80
CA LEU A 199 21.94 -17.52 -27.44
C LEU A 199 21.08 -16.29 -27.11
N SER A 200 20.31 -15.73 -28.09
CA SER A 200 19.50 -14.52 -27.86
C SER A 200 18.43 -14.66 -26.78
N TRP A 201 18.07 -15.89 -26.42
CA TRP A 201 17.12 -16.16 -25.34
C TRP A 201 17.71 -15.95 -23.93
N LEU A 202 19.04 -15.83 -23.80
CA LEU A 202 19.67 -15.52 -22.52
C LEU A 202 19.38 -14.05 -22.13
N PRO A 203 19.09 -13.77 -20.85
CA PRO A 203 18.58 -12.47 -20.38
C PRO A 203 19.50 -11.28 -20.57
N PHE A 204 20.77 -11.49 -20.86
CA PHE A 204 21.78 -10.45 -21.06
C PHE A 204 22.23 -10.30 -22.53
N MET A 205 21.64 -11.05 -23.45
CA MET A 205 21.97 -10.93 -24.87
C MET A 205 21.19 -9.78 -25.52
N PRO A 206 21.79 -9.06 -26.49
CA PRO A 206 21.10 -8.03 -27.23
C PRO A 206 19.85 -8.57 -27.97
N SER A 207 18.76 -7.80 -27.91
CA SER A 207 17.50 -8.04 -28.62
C SER A 207 17.11 -6.76 -29.40
N ASP A 208 16.05 -6.76 -30.18
CA ASP A 208 15.64 -5.55 -30.89
C ASP A 208 15.41 -4.38 -29.94
N GLU A 209 14.72 -4.64 -28.82
CA GLU A 209 14.65 -3.74 -27.67
C GLU A 209 15.00 -4.50 -26.38
N TYR A 210 15.75 -3.86 -25.53
CA TYR A 210 16.15 -4.40 -24.23
C TYR A 210 15.81 -3.40 -23.13
N GLU A 211 15.15 -3.86 -22.08
CA GLU A 211 14.77 -3.02 -20.95
C GLU A 211 15.31 -3.61 -19.63
N ILE A 212 15.94 -2.75 -18.84
CA ILE A 212 16.34 -3.03 -17.48
C ILE A 212 15.52 -2.13 -16.58
N SER A 213 14.82 -2.71 -15.61
CA SER A 213 14.14 -1.92 -14.60
C SER A 213 14.42 -2.41 -13.18
N ILE A 214 14.49 -1.46 -12.27
CA ILE A 214 14.73 -1.69 -10.85
C ILE A 214 13.56 -1.12 -10.07
N LYS A 215 13.10 -1.88 -9.07
CA LYS A 215 12.11 -1.43 -8.10
C LYS A 215 12.69 -1.60 -6.71
N TYR A 216 12.72 -0.51 -5.97
CA TYR A 216 13.05 -0.52 -4.54
C TYR A 216 11.81 -0.19 -3.73
N ARG A 217 11.59 -0.93 -2.64
CA ARG A 217 10.56 -0.65 -1.66
C ARG A 217 11.14 -0.72 -0.25
N TYR A 218 10.82 0.30 0.53
CA TYR A 218 11.06 0.35 1.96
C TYR A 218 9.74 0.64 2.67
N MET A 219 9.52 -0.01 3.80
CA MET A 219 8.43 0.30 4.73
C MET A 219 8.98 0.21 6.15
N GLY A 220 8.57 1.13 7.00
CA GLY A 220 8.84 1.06 8.42
C GLY A 220 8.25 -0.20 9.06
N GLY A 221 8.60 -0.45 10.31
CA GLY A 221 8.12 -1.64 11.01
C GLY A 221 6.61 -1.60 11.26
N ARG A 222 5.90 -2.65 10.85
CA ARG A 222 4.49 -2.84 11.16
C ARG A 222 4.29 -2.94 12.68
N PRO A 223 3.31 -2.23 13.27
CA PRO A 223 2.98 -2.37 14.67
C PRO A 223 2.44 -3.77 15.00
N TYR A 224 2.65 -4.20 16.22
CA TYR A 224 2.03 -5.42 16.77
C TYR A 224 1.88 -5.34 18.28
N THR A 225 0.92 -6.09 18.82
CA THR A 225 0.72 -6.28 20.24
C THR A 225 1.54 -7.51 20.68
N PRO A 226 2.46 -7.38 21.65
CA PRO A 226 3.20 -8.53 22.15
C PRO A 226 2.29 -9.46 22.95
N GLU A 227 2.46 -10.75 22.75
CA GLU A 227 1.79 -11.78 23.56
C GLU A 227 2.71 -12.34 24.64
N GLN A 228 2.12 -12.78 25.72
CA GLN A 228 2.76 -13.43 26.85
C GLN A 228 2.26 -14.88 26.95
N TYR A 229 3.15 -15.80 27.33
CA TYR A 229 2.80 -17.20 27.51
C TYR A 229 2.49 -17.52 28.97
N ASP A 230 1.33 -18.10 29.22
CA ASP A 230 1.00 -18.63 30.55
C ASP A 230 1.39 -20.12 30.63
N HIS A 231 2.39 -20.43 31.44
CA HIS A 231 2.88 -21.78 31.64
C HIS A 231 1.86 -22.73 32.35
N LYS A 232 0.82 -22.17 33.00
CA LYS A 232 -0.21 -22.95 33.67
C LYS A 232 -1.29 -23.41 32.70
N THR A 233 -1.81 -22.48 31.94
CA THR A 233 -2.84 -22.75 30.93
C THR A 233 -2.27 -23.26 29.60
N ARG A 234 -0.97 -23.05 29.36
CA ARG A 234 -0.25 -23.31 28.11
C ARG A 234 -0.79 -22.51 26.93
N ASP A 235 -1.29 -21.33 27.19
CA ASP A 235 -1.88 -20.44 26.19
C ASP A 235 -1.10 -19.12 26.08
N TRP A 236 -1.14 -18.55 24.90
CA TRP A 236 -0.67 -17.19 24.65
C TRP A 236 -1.81 -16.19 24.85
N TYR A 237 -1.54 -15.09 25.49
CA TYR A 237 -2.50 -14.03 25.72
C TYR A 237 -1.89 -12.65 25.57
N SER A 238 -2.68 -11.71 25.08
CA SER A 238 -2.34 -10.30 25.07
C SER A 238 -2.57 -9.71 26.45
N ASN A 239 -1.60 -8.94 26.96
CA ASN A 239 -1.78 -8.26 28.22
C ASN A 239 -2.85 -7.16 28.09
N SER A 240 -3.98 -7.32 28.77
CA SER A 240 -5.11 -6.38 28.70
C SER A 240 -4.79 -4.95 29.20
N HIS A 241 -3.71 -4.79 29.96
CA HIS A 241 -3.24 -3.49 30.45
C HIS A 241 -2.29 -2.78 29.49
N LEU A 242 -1.80 -3.46 28.46
CA LEU A 242 -0.99 -2.82 27.41
C LEU A 242 -1.89 -2.26 26.31
N ALA A 243 -1.54 -1.07 25.82
CA ALA A 243 -2.13 -0.55 24.62
C ALA A 243 -1.85 -1.49 23.44
N TRP A 244 -2.78 -1.57 22.50
CA TRP A 244 -2.57 -2.34 21.27
C TRP A 244 -1.41 -1.78 20.46
N ASN A 245 -0.74 -2.66 19.73
CA ASN A 245 0.30 -2.27 18.75
C ASN A 245 1.45 -1.44 19.33
N THR A 246 1.83 -1.72 20.60
CA THR A 246 2.88 -1.00 21.32
C THR A 246 4.27 -1.23 20.76
N TYR A 247 4.50 -2.37 20.11
CA TYR A 247 5.78 -2.74 19.52
C TYR A 247 5.75 -2.71 18.00
N ARG A 248 6.93 -2.68 17.37
CA ARG A 248 7.06 -2.71 15.91
C ARG A 248 8.00 -3.83 15.49
N TYR A 249 7.64 -4.52 14.40
CA TYR A 249 8.57 -5.42 13.71
C TYR A 249 9.74 -4.63 13.11
N GLY A 250 10.77 -5.33 12.67
CA GLY A 250 11.83 -4.74 11.87
C GLY A 250 11.29 -4.16 10.54
N HIS A 251 11.99 -3.20 9.98
CA HIS A 251 11.60 -2.60 8.72
C HIS A 251 11.71 -3.59 7.55
N TYR A 252 10.82 -3.42 6.59
CA TYR A 252 10.85 -4.10 5.31
C TYR A 252 11.70 -3.34 4.29
N SER A 253 12.54 -4.05 3.54
CA SER A 253 13.28 -3.47 2.42
C SER A 253 13.52 -4.52 1.34
N ARG A 254 13.26 -4.16 0.07
CA ARG A 254 13.35 -5.10 -1.05
C ARG A 254 13.78 -4.38 -2.32
N ILE A 255 14.71 -5.00 -3.05
CA ILE A 255 15.06 -4.60 -4.41
C ILE A 255 14.66 -5.73 -5.36
N ASP A 256 13.93 -5.38 -6.40
CA ASP A 256 13.56 -6.28 -7.50
C ASP A 256 14.23 -5.79 -8.78
N LEU A 257 14.73 -6.71 -9.58
CA LEU A 257 15.32 -6.46 -10.88
C LEU A 257 14.48 -7.14 -11.96
N MET A 258 14.11 -6.40 -12.98
CA MET A 258 13.44 -6.94 -14.16
C MET A 258 14.28 -6.68 -15.40
N LEU A 259 14.48 -7.72 -16.19
CA LEU A 259 15.10 -7.68 -17.50
C LEU A 259 14.07 -8.11 -18.53
N GLN A 260 13.93 -7.36 -19.61
CA GLN A 260 13.00 -7.68 -20.67
C GLN A 260 13.68 -7.54 -22.03
N GLN A 261 13.49 -8.53 -22.86
CA GLN A 261 13.94 -8.54 -24.26
C GLN A 261 12.73 -8.58 -25.16
N ARG A 262 12.73 -7.76 -26.22
CA ARG A 262 11.70 -7.77 -27.25
C ARG A 262 12.33 -8.05 -28.61
N PHE A 263 11.75 -8.99 -29.33
CA PHE A 263 12.14 -9.40 -30.67
C PHE A 263 10.99 -9.09 -31.63
N HIS A 264 11.28 -8.33 -32.68
CA HIS A 264 10.32 -7.97 -33.71
C HIS A 264 10.39 -8.95 -34.87
N PHE A 265 9.26 -9.59 -35.17
CA PHE A 265 9.07 -10.42 -36.35
C PHE A 265 8.01 -9.80 -37.27
N LYS A 266 7.91 -10.29 -38.52
CA LYS A 266 7.02 -9.70 -39.53
C LYS A 266 5.54 -9.61 -39.11
N LYS A 267 5.03 -10.52 -38.30
CA LYS A 267 3.61 -10.63 -37.91
C LYS A 267 3.39 -10.70 -36.42
N MET A 268 4.44 -10.73 -35.61
CA MET A 268 4.32 -10.86 -34.16
C MET A 268 5.55 -10.29 -33.48
N ASN A 269 5.42 -9.97 -32.20
CA ASN A 269 6.54 -9.69 -31.33
C ASN A 269 6.65 -10.82 -30.28
N LEU A 270 7.87 -11.22 -29.95
CA LEU A 270 8.17 -12.08 -28.83
C LEU A 270 8.79 -11.22 -27.73
N VAL A 271 8.20 -11.25 -26.55
CA VAL A 271 8.74 -10.61 -25.37
C VAL A 271 9.15 -11.71 -24.37
N ALA A 272 10.43 -11.75 -24.03
CA ALA A 272 10.96 -12.59 -22.97
C ALA A 272 11.28 -11.70 -21.76
N PHE A 273 10.86 -12.11 -20.56
CA PHE A 273 11.15 -11.36 -19.35
C PHE A 273 11.66 -12.25 -18.21
N TRP A 274 12.50 -11.67 -17.36
CA TRP A 274 13.00 -12.24 -16.12
C TRP A 274 12.82 -11.20 -15.02
N ASN A 275 12.09 -11.58 -13.99
CA ASN A 275 11.88 -10.75 -12.82
C ASN A 275 12.51 -11.48 -11.61
N ILE A 276 13.50 -10.87 -10.99
CA ILE A 276 14.17 -11.40 -9.82
C ILE A 276 13.73 -10.55 -8.64
N GLY A 277 12.79 -11.08 -7.85
CA GLY A 277 12.34 -10.45 -6.62
C GLY A 277 13.35 -10.61 -5.50
N ASN A 278 13.51 -9.57 -4.68
CA ASN A 278 14.42 -9.56 -3.53
C ASN A 278 15.85 -9.98 -3.90
N VAL A 279 16.46 -9.28 -4.85
CA VAL A 279 17.81 -9.59 -5.38
C VAL A 279 18.87 -9.69 -4.29
N LEU A 280 18.74 -8.89 -3.21
CA LEU A 280 19.67 -8.91 -2.09
C LEU A 280 19.44 -10.06 -1.11
N ASN A 281 18.48 -10.94 -1.37
CA ASN A 281 18.13 -12.08 -0.52
C ASN A 281 17.85 -11.70 0.94
N ARG A 282 17.31 -10.50 1.17
CA ARG A 282 17.06 -10.00 2.51
C ARG A 282 15.94 -10.76 3.19
N SER A 283 16.13 -11.13 4.44
CA SER A 283 15.07 -11.64 5.32
C SER A 283 14.23 -10.47 5.81
N ASN A 284 13.02 -10.32 5.28
CA ASN A 284 12.05 -9.32 5.70
C ASN A 284 11.08 -9.95 6.71
N PRO A 285 10.87 -9.35 7.89
CA PRO A 285 10.00 -9.92 8.89
C PRO A 285 8.54 -9.90 8.42
N TRP A 286 7.80 -10.94 8.78
CA TRP A 286 6.36 -11.02 8.54
C TRP A 286 5.59 -10.89 9.85
N GLU A 287 5.67 -11.92 10.72
CA GLU A 287 5.01 -11.96 12.01
C GLU A 287 5.66 -12.99 12.92
N TYR A 288 5.39 -12.94 14.23
CA TYR A 288 5.76 -13.98 15.16
C TYR A 288 4.79 -15.16 15.08
N ILE A 289 5.35 -16.37 15.00
CA ILE A 289 4.61 -17.61 15.20
C ILE A 289 4.79 -18.00 16.66
N TYR A 290 3.70 -18.05 17.38
CA TYR A 290 3.65 -18.44 18.79
C TYR A 290 3.38 -19.93 18.88
N LYS A 291 4.25 -20.68 19.57
CA LYS A 291 4.22 -22.14 19.66
C LYS A 291 3.64 -22.58 21.00
N GLU A 292 3.06 -23.78 21.04
CA GLU A 292 2.46 -24.38 22.25
C GLU A 292 3.47 -24.62 23.37
N ASP A 293 4.77 -24.72 23.06
CA ASP A 293 5.86 -24.89 24.04
C ASP A 293 6.29 -23.58 24.73
N GLY A 294 5.63 -22.45 24.40
CA GLY A 294 5.95 -21.12 24.94
C GLY A 294 7.10 -20.41 24.22
N THR A 295 7.61 -20.99 23.14
CA THR A 295 8.61 -20.32 22.30
C THR A 295 7.93 -19.52 21.17
N LYS A 296 8.57 -18.43 20.73
CA LYS A 296 8.15 -17.68 19.54
C LYS A 296 9.24 -17.65 18.50
N GLU A 297 8.84 -17.72 17.25
CA GLU A 297 9.73 -17.71 16.11
C GLU A 297 9.29 -16.62 15.12
N MET A 298 10.25 -15.91 14.50
CA MET A 298 9.95 -14.94 13.45
C MET A 298 9.69 -15.68 12.14
N SER A 299 8.52 -15.47 11.57
CA SER A 299 8.21 -15.82 10.19
C SER A 299 8.77 -14.76 9.25
N TRP A 300 9.31 -15.18 8.12
CA TRP A 300 9.95 -14.33 7.15
C TRP A 300 9.22 -14.38 5.81
N GLN A 301 9.16 -13.23 5.15
CA GLN A 301 8.68 -13.16 3.78
C GLN A 301 9.64 -13.87 2.81
N TYR A 302 9.16 -14.14 1.59
CA TYR A 302 9.96 -14.78 0.56
C TYR A 302 11.31 -14.08 0.33
N LYS A 303 12.36 -14.89 0.28
CA LYS A 303 13.70 -14.48 -0.12
C LYS A 303 13.76 -14.23 -1.63
N THR A 304 14.94 -14.39 -2.23
CA THR A 304 15.08 -14.24 -3.68
C THR A 304 14.16 -15.20 -4.42
N PHE A 305 13.34 -14.66 -5.30
CA PHE A 305 12.37 -15.42 -6.08
C PHE A 305 12.43 -15.01 -7.56
N PRO A 306 13.01 -15.84 -8.44
CA PRO A 306 13.04 -15.59 -9.87
C PRO A 306 11.72 -16.03 -10.52
N VAL A 307 11.23 -15.20 -11.42
CA VAL A 307 10.07 -15.46 -12.30
C VAL A 307 10.46 -15.10 -13.71
N GLY A 308 10.13 -15.92 -14.70
CA GLY A 308 10.35 -15.60 -16.10
C GLY A 308 9.20 -16.08 -16.97
N GLY A 309 9.08 -15.51 -18.15
CA GLY A 309 8.03 -15.89 -19.08
C GLY A 309 8.25 -15.36 -20.48
N LEU A 310 7.40 -15.85 -21.39
CA LEU A 310 7.33 -15.44 -22.78
C LEU A 310 5.93 -14.92 -23.08
N ILE A 311 5.86 -13.79 -23.79
CA ILE A 311 4.62 -13.19 -24.27
C ILE A 311 4.72 -13.09 -25.80
N LEU A 312 3.70 -13.58 -26.49
CA LEU A 312 3.53 -13.38 -27.94
C LEU A 312 2.47 -12.30 -28.16
N GLU A 313 2.87 -11.27 -28.91
CA GLU A 313 1.98 -10.17 -29.33
C GLU A 313 1.76 -10.27 -30.85
N PHE A 314 0.50 -10.33 -31.29
CA PHE A 314 0.11 -10.48 -32.71
C PHE A 314 -0.48 -9.18 -33.28
#